data_3e33cb32d251a42b77541aa96a42fe5c
#
_entry.id   3e33cb32d251a42b77541aa96a42fe5c
#
_cell.length_a   1.000
_cell.length_b   1.000
_cell.length_c   1.000
_cell.angle_alpha   90.00
_cell.angle_beta   90.00
_cell.angle_gamma   90.00
#
_symmetry.space_group_name_H-M   'P 1'
#
loop_
_entity.id
_entity.type
_entity.pdbx_description
1 polymer ?
#
loop_
_entity_poly.entity_id
_entity_poly.type
_entity_poly.pdbx_seq_one_letter_code
_entity_poly.pdbx_strand_id
1 'polypeptide(L)'
;MEAMQKRPVSRSVRPSQEMDFPYFRRLFNSIVVALLAASFIPLLVIGGGMYYHTVSLLEQKTLSALDAEINEHREAIDRFLTERTIDLKNLSSLLSFEHLTAPGHLQQMFDTLRRQLPCFSDMGVIDDQGRHRAYVGPYDLLSKNYKETPWFKAMQEKDVYISDVFLGFRNEPHFIIAVKQTTEDGFWILRATVDTAYFEGIVGEVLRKRDGDAYVVNGEGIYQTTPRWGGKIMAQSEVKYMEPFSGVRQEERGDRIIMMTWLKNVPWLCVAEFKRQDIYSGLRSVRTVGIFVFILGSMLIVLTVMLTTASVPGATAIC
;
A
#
# COMPACT_ATOMS: atom_id res chain seq x y z
N MET A 1 74.53 3.29 100.79
CA MET A 1 73.51 2.29 100.44
C MET A 1 72.61 2.96 99.44
N GLU A 2 72.88 2.69 98.20
CA GLU A 2 72.33 3.34 97.01
C GLU A 2 71.05 2.67 96.50
N ALA A 3 70.00 3.41 96.35
CA ALA A 3 68.75 2.95 95.79
C ALA A 3 68.74 3.20 94.31
N MET A 4 68.75 2.13 93.53
CA MET A 4 68.73 2.13 92.07
C MET A 4 67.31 2.42 91.55
N GLN A 5 67.15 3.58 90.95
CA GLN A 5 65.91 4.11 90.42
C GLN A 5 65.76 3.57 88.97
N LYS A 6 64.78 2.63 88.76
CA LYS A 6 64.40 2.14 87.44
C LYS A 6 63.55 3.18 86.71
N ARG A 7 64.04 3.63 85.55
CA ARG A 7 63.23 4.45 84.57
C ARG A 7 62.26 3.59 83.81
N PRO A 8 60.97 4.02 83.56
CA PRO A 8 60.08 3.36 82.72
C PRO A 8 60.39 3.64 81.23
N VAL A 9 60.38 2.58 80.38
CA VAL A 9 60.55 2.69 78.95
C VAL A 9 59.21 3.11 78.38
N SER A 10 59.15 4.33 77.85
CA SER A 10 58.04 4.86 77.07
C SER A 10 57.99 4.15 75.69
N ARG A 11 57.00 3.24 75.46
CA ARG A 11 56.63 2.75 74.14
C ARG A 11 55.92 3.86 73.40
N SER A 12 56.55 4.48 72.40
CA SER A 12 55.90 5.35 71.42
C SER A 12 54.92 4.52 70.56
N VAL A 13 53.67 4.69 70.80
CA VAL A 13 52.59 4.21 69.88
C VAL A 13 52.72 5.12 68.69
N ARG A 14 53.06 4.52 67.52
CA ARG A 14 52.94 5.20 66.22
C ARG A 14 51.51 5.53 66.01
N PRO A 15 51.10 6.74 65.57
CA PRO A 15 49.72 7.04 65.21
C PRO A 15 49.34 6.15 63.98
N SER A 16 48.24 5.43 64.10
CA SER A 16 47.63 4.80 63.02
C SER A 16 47.40 5.83 61.88
N GLN A 17 47.92 5.54 60.64
CA GLN A 17 47.64 6.36 59.47
C GLN A 17 46.13 6.48 59.34
N GLU A 18 45.67 7.69 59.57
CA GLU A 18 44.30 8.04 59.16
C GLU A 18 44.23 7.80 57.67
N MET A 19 43.49 6.76 57.24
CA MET A 19 43.19 6.50 55.83
C MET A 19 42.45 7.70 55.28
N ASP A 20 42.96 8.30 54.21
CA ASP A 20 42.48 9.50 53.58
C ASP A 20 41.10 9.18 52.92
N PHE A 21 40.01 9.29 53.71
CA PHE A 21 38.62 9.00 53.32
C PHE A 21 38.18 9.66 52.02
N PRO A 22 38.59 10.90 51.63
CA PRO A 22 38.22 11.53 50.37
C PRO A 22 38.82 10.85 49.14
N TYR A 23 40.03 10.25 49.26
CA TYR A 23 40.67 9.53 48.14
C TYR A 23 39.96 8.22 47.85
N PHE A 24 39.60 7.43 48.83
CA PHE A 24 38.86 6.18 48.68
C PHE A 24 37.47 6.43 48.11
N ARG A 25 36.79 7.48 48.50
CA ARG A 25 35.46 7.86 47.94
C ARG A 25 35.55 8.25 46.48
N ARG A 26 36.56 8.99 46.05
CA ARG A 26 36.80 9.33 44.63
C ARG A 26 37.14 8.09 43.81
N LEU A 27 38.00 7.22 44.31
CA LEU A 27 38.38 5.98 43.65
C LEU A 27 37.16 5.05 43.49
N PHE A 28 36.36 4.86 44.53
CA PHE A 28 35.13 4.07 44.51
C PHE A 28 34.11 4.61 43.47
N ASN A 29 33.84 5.91 43.49
CA ASN A 29 32.95 6.53 42.52
C ASN A 29 33.47 6.37 41.08
N SER A 30 34.76 6.49 40.85
CA SER A 30 35.38 6.30 39.54
C SER A 30 35.20 4.86 39.02
N ILE A 31 35.36 3.86 39.90
CA ILE A 31 35.16 2.45 39.58
C ILE A 31 33.68 2.18 39.24
N VAL A 32 32.75 2.70 40.04
CA VAL A 32 31.30 2.54 39.79
C VAL A 32 30.91 3.18 38.47
N VAL A 33 31.37 4.40 38.17
CA VAL A 33 31.12 5.07 36.89
C VAL A 33 31.70 4.28 35.71
N ALA A 34 32.94 3.76 35.86
CA ALA A 34 33.60 2.96 34.86
C ALA A 34 32.84 1.66 34.57
N LEU A 35 32.35 0.95 35.61
CA LEU A 35 31.53 -0.25 35.48
C LEU A 35 30.19 0.03 34.79
N LEU A 36 29.51 1.11 35.18
CA LEU A 36 28.26 1.54 34.53
C LEU A 36 28.54 1.90 33.07
N ALA A 37 29.55 2.69 32.78
CA ALA A 37 29.90 3.07 31.42
C ALA A 37 30.23 1.84 30.54
N ALA A 38 31.05 0.91 31.07
CA ALA A 38 31.43 -0.32 30.40
C ALA A 38 30.21 -1.24 30.08
N SER A 39 29.16 -1.16 30.88
CA SER A 39 27.91 -1.95 30.69
C SER A 39 26.89 -1.23 29.81
N PHE A 40 26.69 0.08 30.01
CA PHE A 40 25.68 0.85 29.28
C PHE A 40 26.11 1.20 27.84
N ILE A 41 27.41 1.51 27.61
CA ILE A 41 27.88 1.87 26.27
C ILE A 41 27.64 0.74 25.25
N PRO A 42 28.02 -0.52 25.47
CA PRO A 42 27.74 -1.61 24.59
C PRO A 42 26.21 -1.84 24.41
N LEU A 43 25.45 -1.73 25.51
CA LEU A 43 23.98 -1.89 25.45
C LEU A 43 23.34 -0.84 24.53
N LEU A 44 23.77 0.42 24.62
CA LEU A 44 23.26 1.51 23.78
C LEU A 44 23.72 1.37 22.33
N VAL A 45 24.98 1.04 22.08
CA VAL A 45 25.52 0.94 20.72
C VAL A 45 24.96 -0.28 19.98
N ILE A 46 24.99 -1.46 20.59
CA ILE A 46 24.52 -2.69 19.97
C ILE A 46 22.98 -2.69 19.93
N GLY A 47 22.33 -2.41 21.07
CA GLY A 47 20.87 -2.39 21.17
C GLY A 47 20.24 -1.31 20.28
N GLY A 48 20.79 -0.10 20.32
CA GLY A 48 20.34 1.01 19.47
C GLY A 48 20.59 0.75 17.98
N GLY A 49 21.77 0.23 17.63
CA GLY A 49 22.11 -0.14 16.26
C GLY A 49 21.20 -1.25 15.71
N MET A 50 20.99 -2.30 16.49
CA MET A 50 20.10 -3.40 16.11
C MET A 50 18.63 -2.94 16.00
N TYR A 51 18.16 -2.09 16.90
CA TYR A 51 16.83 -1.50 16.83
C TYR A 51 16.65 -0.68 15.55
N TYR A 52 17.58 0.24 15.27
CA TYR A 52 17.55 1.06 14.04
C TYR A 52 17.53 0.19 12.77
N HIS A 53 18.42 -0.81 12.70
CA HIS A 53 18.48 -1.73 11.57
C HIS A 53 17.18 -2.54 11.40
N THR A 54 16.61 -3.05 12.49
CA THR A 54 15.36 -3.83 12.44
C THR A 54 14.19 -2.97 12.00
N VAL A 55 14.05 -1.74 12.51
CA VAL A 55 13.01 -0.80 12.11
C VAL A 55 13.13 -0.46 10.62
N SER A 56 14.33 -0.10 10.14
CA SER A 56 14.56 0.23 8.73
C SER A 56 14.27 -0.96 7.81
N LEU A 57 14.68 -2.17 8.20
CA LEU A 57 14.41 -3.39 7.42
C LEU A 57 12.91 -3.70 7.34
N LEU A 58 12.18 -3.55 8.45
CA LEU A 58 10.73 -3.76 8.48
C LEU A 58 9.99 -2.73 7.63
N GLU A 59 10.40 -1.47 7.70
CA GLU A 59 9.84 -0.40 6.87
C GLU A 59 10.03 -0.70 5.38
N GLN A 60 11.24 -1.04 4.95
CA GLN A 60 11.53 -1.42 3.57
C GLN A 60 10.71 -2.63 3.12
N LYS A 61 10.63 -3.69 3.94
CA LYS A 61 9.82 -4.87 3.64
C LYS A 61 8.35 -4.54 3.51
N THR A 62 7.83 -3.67 4.37
CA THR A 62 6.42 -3.26 4.35
C THR A 62 6.11 -2.48 3.07
N LEU A 63 6.95 -1.50 2.70
CA LEU A 63 6.78 -0.74 1.46
C LEU A 63 6.90 -1.63 0.22
N SER A 64 7.89 -2.52 0.17
CA SER A 64 8.04 -3.48 -0.95
C SER A 64 6.84 -4.42 -1.06
N ALA A 65 6.22 -4.80 0.06
CA ALA A 65 5.00 -5.61 0.05
C ALA A 65 3.80 -4.83 -0.52
N LEU A 66 3.67 -3.53 -0.20
CA LEU A 66 2.65 -2.66 -0.78
C LEU A 66 2.86 -2.44 -2.28
N ASP A 67 4.11 -2.26 -2.72
CA ASP A 67 4.46 -2.15 -4.14
C ASP A 67 4.07 -3.42 -4.91
N ALA A 68 4.34 -4.59 -4.35
CA ALA A 68 3.93 -5.86 -4.95
C ALA A 68 2.40 -5.99 -5.01
N GLU A 69 1.70 -5.63 -3.93
CA GLU A 69 0.24 -5.70 -3.81
C GLU A 69 -0.46 -4.81 -4.84
N ILE A 70 -0.04 -3.55 -5.01
CA ILE A 70 -0.64 -2.66 -6.01
C ILE A 70 -0.30 -3.08 -7.46
N ASN A 71 0.89 -3.64 -7.70
CA ASN A 71 1.22 -4.20 -9.01
C ASN A 71 0.37 -5.42 -9.36
N GLU A 72 0.16 -6.34 -8.42
CA GLU A 72 -0.75 -7.48 -8.59
C GLU A 72 -2.16 -7.00 -8.92
N HIS A 73 -2.61 -5.96 -8.21
CA HIS A 73 -3.90 -5.34 -8.43
C HIS A 73 -4.04 -4.72 -9.83
N ARG A 74 -3.06 -3.91 -10.25
CA ARG A 74 -2.98 -3.39 -11.60
C ARG A 74 -3.03 -4.50 -12.65
N GLU A 75 -2.27 -5.58 -12.46
CA GLU A 75 -2.25 -6.70 -13.40
C GLU A 75 -3.58 -7.44 -13.48
N ALA A 76 -4.31 -7.54 -12.37
CA ALA A 76 -5.65 -8.12 -12.37
C ALA A 76 -6.64 -7.27 -13.19
N ILE A 77 -6.60 -5.94 -13.03
CA ILE A 77 -7.43 -5.01 -13.81
C ILE A 77 -7.05 -5.04 -15.30
N ASP A 78 -5.76 -4.93 -15.62
CA ASP A 78 -5.26 -4.99 -16.99
C ASP A 78 -5.64 -6.31 -17.68
N ARG A 79 -5.52 -7.42 -16.97
CA ARG A 79 -5.93 -8.74 -17.47
C ARG A 79 -7.41 -8.79 -17.75
N PHE A 80 -8.24 -8.32 -16.83
CA PHE A 80 -9.69 -8.25 -17.05
C PHE A 80 -10.04 -7.46 -18.32
N LEU A 81 -9.51 -6.26 -18.47
CA LEU A 81 -9.78 -5.42 -19.66
C LEU A 81 -9.27 -6.07 -20.95
N THR A 82 -8.09 -6.69 -20.88
CA THR A 82 -7.50 -7.42 -22.02
C THR A 82 -8.35 -8.61 -22.43
N GLU A 83 -8.74 -9.47 -21.51
CA GLU A 83 -9.57 -10.64 -21.77
C GLU A 83 -10.92 -10.25 -22.36
N ARG A 84 -11.60 -9.25 -21.78
CA ARG A 84 -12.90 -8.76 -22.33
C ARG A 84 -12.76 -8.18 -23.73
N THR A 85 -11.65 -7.51 -23.99
CA THR A 85 -11.35 -7.03 -25.35
C THR A 85 -11.10 -8.16 -26.34
N ILE A 86 -10.34 -9.18 -25.93
CA ILE A 86 -10.09 -10.38 -26.76
C ILE A 86 -11.38 -11.15 -27.04
N ASP A 87 -12.25 -11.30 -26.05
CA ASP A 87 -13.54 -11.96 -26.22
C ASP A 87 -14.36 -11.27 -27.31
N LEU A 88 -14.47 -9.93 -27.28
CA LEU A 88 -15.19 -9.16 -28.29
C LEU A 88 -14.51 -9.21 -29.67
N LYS A 89 -13.16 -9.17 -29.73
CA LYS A 89 -12.41 -9.34 -30.98
C LYS A 89 -12.69 -10.69 -31.62
N ASN A 90 -12.64 -11.76 -30.84
CA ASN A 90 -12.91 -13.12 -31.32
C ASN A 90 -14.34 -13.22 -31.85
N LEU A 91 -15.31 -12.69 -31.11
CA LEU A 91 -16.72 -12.70 -31.58
C LEU A 91 -16.89 -11.93 -32.87
N SER A 92 -16.34 -10.73 -32.97
CA SER A 92 -16.49 -9.89 -34.17
C SER A 92 -15.68 -10.39 -35.36
N SER A 93 -14.66 -11.22 -35.18
CA SER A 93 -13.90 -11.84 -36.27
C SER A 93 -14.49 -13.17 -36.75
N LEU A 94 -15.18 -13.89 -35.87
CA LEU A 94 -15.81 -15.19 -36.20
C LEU A 94 -17.20 -15.04 -36.79
N LEU A 95 -17.93 -13.98 -36.44
CA LEU A 95 -19.30 -13.73 -36.84
C LEU A 95 -19.39 -12.52 -37.76
N SER A 96 -20.00 -12.67 -38.94
CA SER A 96 -20.17 -11.57 -39.88
C SER A 96 -21.21 -10.55 -39.39
N PHE A 97 -21.17 -9.36 -39.98
CA PHE A 97 -22.15 -8.30 -39.73
C PHE A 97 -23.57 -8.78 -39.97
N GLU A 98 -23.83 -9.47 -41.12
CA GLU A 98 -25.12 -10.02 -41.53
C GLU A 98 -25.60 -11.04 -40.49
N HIS A 99 -24.69 -11.91 -40.01
CA HIS A 99 -25.02 -12.91 -39.01
C HIS A 99 -25.48 -12.26 -37.71
N LEU A 100 -24.71 -11.28 -37.19
CA LEU A 100 -25.02 -10.61 -35.92
C LEU A 100 -26.28 -9.72 -36.02
N THR A 101 -26.57 -9.17 -37.19
CA THR A 101 -27.74 -8.30 -37.39
C THR A 101 -29.03 -9.07 -37.80
N ALA A 102 -28.92 -10.38 -38.07
CA ALA A 102 -30.10 -11.22 -38.31
C ALA A 102 -30.97 -11.32 -37.03
N PRO A 103 -32.29 -11.32 -37.18
CA PRO A 103 -33.22 -11.31 -36.05
C PRO A 103 -32.94 -12.41 -35.03
N GLY A 104 -32.76 -12.06 -33.77
CA GLY A 104 -32.53 -12.97 -32.64
C GLY A 104 -31.12 -13.52 -32.49
N HIS A 105 -30.23 -13.40 -33.49
CA HIS A 105 -28.88 -13.96 -33.41
C HIS A 105 -28.00 -13.26 -32.37
N LEU A 106 -28.02 -11.94 -32.35
CA LEU A 106 -27.28 -11.18 -31.32
C LEU A 106 -27.77 -11.52 -29.91
N GLN A 107 -29.09 -11.69 -29.73
CA GLN A 107 -29.70 -12.08 -28.46
C GLN A 107 -29.17 -13.45 -28.00
N GLN A 108 -29.26 -14.45 -28.88
CA GLN A 108 -28.82 -15.82 -28.57
C GLN A 108 -27.32 -15.87 -28.22
N MET A 109 -26.51 -15.15 -28.98
CA MET A 109 -25.07 -15.04 -28.73
C MET A 109 -24.79 -14.36 -27.40
N PHE A 110 -25.43 -13.22 -27.12
CA PHE A 110 -25.28 -12.48 -25.87
C PHE A 110 -25.71 -13.30 -24.65
N ASP A 111 -26.81 -14.04 -24.72
CA ASP A 111 -27.28 -14.91 -23.63
C ASP A 111 -26.27 -16.03 -23.34
N THR A 112 -25.62 -16.54 -24.37
CA THR A 112 -24.57 -17.55 -24.22
C THR A 112 -23.32 -16.93 -23.60
N LEU A 113 -22.89 -15.76 -24.06
CA LEU A 113 -21.77 -15.03 -23.55
C LEU A 113 -21.98 -14.62 -22.09
N ARG A 114 -23.16 -14.09 -21.76
CA ARG A 114 -23.47 -13.59 -20.40
C ARG A 114 -23.45 -14.69 -19.32
N ARG A 115 -23.75 -15.93 -19.69
CA ARG A 115 -23.62 -17.07 -18.75
C ARG A 115 -22.19 -17.34 -18.33
N GLN A 116 -21.23 -17.07 -19.20
CA GLN A 116 -19.81 -17.24 -18.92
C GLN A 116 -19.14 -15.95 -18.42
N LEU A 117 -19.61 -14.81 -18.91
CA LEU A 117 -19.06 -13.48 -18.68
C LEU A 117 -20.17 -12.53 -18.20
N PRO A 118 -20.56 -12.59 -16.93
CA PRO A 118 -21.67 -11.79 -16.39
C PRO A 118 -21.36 -10.28 -16.30
N CYS A 119 -20.13 -9.87 -16.64
CA CYS A 119 -19.70 -8.47 -16.61
C CYS A 119 -20.31 -7.59 -17.70
N PHE A 120 -20.89 -8.18 -18.76
CA PHE A 120 -21.53 -7.40 -19.83
C PHE A 120 -23.01 -7.18 -19.53
N SER A 121 -23.44 -5.92 -19.51
CA SER A 121 -24.83 -5.54 -19.29
C SER A 121 -25.64 -5.45 -20.56
N ASP A 122 -25.02 -5.13 -21.69
CA ASP A 122 -25.61 -5.15 -23.03
C ASP A 122 -24.56 -5.17 -24.15
N MET A 123 -25.05 -5.38 -25.37
CA MET A 123 -24.23 -5.43 -26.56
C MET A 123 -24.98 -4.85 -27.79
N GLY A 124 -24.24 -4.21 -28.68
CA GLY A 124 -24.78 -3.63 -29.89
C GLY A 124 -23.82 -3.73 -31.07
N VAL A 125 -24.40 -3.92 -32.25
CA VAL A 125 -23.74 -3.84 -33.56
C VAL A 125 -24.10 -2.49 -34.17
N ILE A 126 -23.08 -1.70 -34.51
CA ILE A 126 -23.22 -0.30 -34.93
C ILE A 126 -22.55 -0.15 -36.31
N ASP A 127 -23.23 0.50 -37.24
CA ASP A 127 -22.72 0.75 -38.59
C ASP A 127 -21.74 1.97 -38.59
N ASP A 128 -21.13 2.21 -39.74
CA ASP A 128 -20.21 3.33 -39.99
C ASP A 128 -20.89 4.72 -39.94
N GLN A 129 -22.23 4.76 -39.90
CA GLN A 129 -23.02 5.97 -39.68
C GLN A 129 -23.41 6.17 -38.20
N GLY A 130 -22.92 5.31 -37.29
CA GLY A 130 -23.22 5.39 -35.87
C GLY A 130 -24.59 4.88 -35.46
N ARG A 131 -25.31 4.15 -36.32
CA ARG A 131 -26.65 3.62 -36.04
C ARG A 131 -26.59 2.18 -35.56
N HIS A 132 -27.38 1.85 -34.56
CA HIS A 132 -27.55 0.45 -34.18
C HIS A 132 -28.22 -0.32 -35.32
N ARG A 133 -27.63 -1.45 -35.70
CA ARG A 133 -28.18 -2.43 -36.62
C ARG A 133 -28.75 -3.65 -35.88
N ALA A 134 -28.18 -3.93 -34.71
CA ALA A 134 -28.72 -4.87 -33.74
C ALA A 134 -28.34 -4.40 -32.32
N TYR A 135 -29.20 -4.69 -31.38
CA TYR A 135 -28.96 -4.37 -29.96
C TYR A 135 -29.63 -5.41 -29.06
N VAL A 136 -28.96 -5.74 -27.97
CA VAL A 136 -29.47 -6.58 -26.88
C VAL A 136 -29.10 -5.94 -25.54
N GLY A 137 -30.07 -5.77 -24.67
CA GLY A 137 -29.90 -5.20 -23.36
C GLY A 137 -31.22 -4.61 -22.82
N PRO A 138 -31.16 -4.06 -21.56
CA PRO A 138 -32.37 -3.57 -20.88
C PRO A 138 -32.82 -2.16 -21.29
N TYR A 139 -32.10 -1.48 -22.20
CA TYR A 139 -32.34 -0.08 -22.54
C TYR A 139 -32.93 0.05 -23.98
N ASP A 140 -33.70 1.10 -24.21
CA ASP A 140 -34.16 1.42 -25.59
C ASP A 140 -33.09 2.24 -26.33
N LEU A 141 -32.10 1.55 -26.88
CA LEU A 141 -30.99 2.16 -27.59
C LEU A 141 -30.99 1.93 -29.10
N LEU A 142 -31.88 1.11 -29.63
CA LEU A 142 -31.88 0.77 -31.05
C LEU A 142 -32.12 2.00 -31.96
N SER A 143 -32.90 2.96 -31.50
CA SER A 143 -33.19 4.21 -32.22
C SER A 143 -32.06 5.28 -32.09
N LYS A 144 -31.04 5.05 -31.24
CA LYS A 144 -30.01 6.04 -30.96
C LYS A 144 -28.92 6.04 -32.03
N ASN A 145 -28.38 7.21 -32.32
CA ASN A 145 -27.25 7.40 -33.20
C ASN A 145 -26.03 7.90 -32.40
N TYR A 146 -24.87 7.26 -32.59
CA TYR A 146 -23.63 7.52 -31.84
C TYR A 146 -22.61 8.34 -32.64
N LYS A 147 -22.89 8.77 -33.86
CA LYS A 147 -21.95 9.46 -34.77
C LYS A 147 -21.22 10.63 -34.09
N GLU A 148 -21.94 11.39 -33.26
CA GLU A 148 -21.39 12.57 -32.60
C GLU A 148 -20.76 12.26 -31.23
N THR A 149 -20.85 11.03 -30.74
CA THR A 149 -20.29 10.67 -29.44
C THR A 149 -18.75 10.61 -29.48
N PRO A 150 -18.06 10.98 -28.40
CA PRO A 150 -16.59 10.98 -28.36
C PRO A 150 -15.99 9.61 -28.67
N TRP A 151 -16.56 8.53 -28.12
CA TRP A 151 -16.06 7.17 -28.33
C TRP A 151 -16.21 6.72 -29.79
N PHE A 152 -17.31 7.05 -30.47
CA PHE A 152 -17.49 6.71 -31.89
C PHE A 152 -16.52 7.46 -32.78
N LYS A 153 -16.28 8.76 -32.49
CA LYS A 153 -15.24 9.55 -33.18
C LYS A 153 -13.86 8.94 -32.99
N ALA A 154 -13.52 8.48 -31.80
CA ALA A 154 -12.24 7.79 -31.54
C ALA A 154 -12.12 6.48 -32.34
N MET A 155 -13.21 5.77 -32.58
CA MET A 155 -13.23 4.53 -33.40
C MET A 155 -12.95 4.76 -34.89
N GLN A 156 -13.01 5.98 -35.38
CA GLN A 156 -12.59 6.25 -36.76
C GLN A 156 -11.10 5.92 -36.96
N GLU A 157 -10.28 6.19 -35.96
CA GLU A 157 -8.82 6.02 -35.99
C GLU A 157 -8.33 4.75 -35.29
N LYS A 158 -9.16 4.15 -34.43
CA LYS A 158 -8.79 3.00 -33.60
C LYS A 158 -9.59 1.76 -33.96
N ASP A 159 -8.96 0.60 -33.85
CA ASP A 159 -9.64 -0.70 -34.02
C ASP A 159 -10.24 -1.20 -32.70
N VAL A 160 -9.75 -0.71 -31.58
CA VAL A 160 -10.26 -1.02 -30.24
C VAL A 160 -10.29 0.25 -29.41
N TYR A 161 -11.35 0.40 -28.64
CA TYR A 161 -11.50 1.51 -27.72
C TYR A 161 -12.19 1.05 -26.43
N ILE A 162 -11.59 1.40 -25.32
CA ILE A 162 -12.19 1.30 -23.99
C ILE A 162 -12.43 2.73 -23.54
N SER A 163 -13.68 3.06 -23.26
CA SER A 163 -14.04 4.43 -22.85
C SER A 163 -13.78 4.66 -21.37
N ASP A 164 -13.63 5.92 -20.99
CA ASP A 164 -13.88 6.32 -19.61
C ASP A 164 -15.32 6.06 -19.22
N VAL A 165 -15.62 6.10 -17.92
CA VAL A 165 -16.98 6.00 -17.42
C VAL A 165 -17.76 7.28 -17.77
N PHE A 166 -18.95 7.10 -18.34
CA PHE A 166 -19.84 8.18 -18.75
C PHE A 166 -21.32 7.79 -18.58
N LEU A 167 -22.25 8.75 -18.64
CA LEU A 167 -23.69 8.48 -18.49
C LEU A 167 -24.35 8.00 -19.80
N GLY A 168 -23.95 8.58 -20.93
CA GLY A 168 -24.50 8.25 -22.24
C GLY A 168 -26.02 8.35 -22.31
N PHE A 169 -26.62 7.61 -23.25
CA PHE A 169 -28.08 7.58 -23.42
C PHE A 169 -28.84 6.80 -22.34
N ARG A 170 -28.13 6.09 -21.46
CA ARG A 170 -28.72 5.32 -20.35
C ARG A 170 -28.97 6.19 -19.12
N ASN A 171 -28.28 7.32 -19.01
CA ASN A 171 -28.26 8.18 -17.85
C ASN A 171 -27.78 7.45 -16.55
N GLU A 172 -26.93 6.42 -16.74
CA GLU A 172 -26.28 5.64 -15.66
C GLU A 172 -24.79 5.51 -15.95
N PRO A 173 -23.93 5.56 -14.91
CA PRO A 173 -22.49 5.41 -15.10
C PRO A 173 -22.15 4.03 -15.69
N HIS A 174 -21.43 4.02 -16.81
CA HIS A 174 -20.92 2.80 -17.45
C HIS A 174 -19.73 3.12 -18.33
N PHE A 175 -18.94 2.11 -18.65
CA PHE A 175 -17.94 2.21 -19.71
C PHE A 175 -18.15 1.12 -20.75
N ILE A 176 -17.59 1.32 -21.92
CA ILE A 176 -17.75 0.40 -23.05
C ILE A 176 -16.40 -0.12 -23.52
N ILE A 177 -16.44 -1.32 -24.08
CA ILE A 177 -15.40 -1.87 -24.92
C ILE A 177 -16.00 -1.97 -26.35
N ALA A 178 -15.33 -1.35 -27.31
CA ALA A 178 -15.74 -1.32 -28.70
C ALA A 178 -14.62 -1.89 -29.59
N VAL A 179 -14.99 -2.75 -30.53
CA VAL A 179 -14.10 -3.37 -31.50
C VAL A 179 -14.61 -3.09 -32.89
N LYS A 180 -13.75 -2.53 -33.76
CA LYS A 180 -14.04 -2.24 -35.15
C LYS A 180 -13.66 -3.41 -36.04
N GLN A 181 -14.52 -3.73 -36.99
CA GLN A 181 -14.26 -4.64 -38.07
C GLN A 181 -14.37 -3.88 -39.41
N THR A 182 -13.29 -3.89 -40.18
CA THR A 182 -13.25 -3.27 -41.51
C THR A 182 -13.73 -4.26 -42.56
N THR A 183 -14.56 -3.78 -43.48
CA THR A 183 -15.07 -4.52 -44.64
C THR A 183 -14.69 -3.79 -45.92
N GLU A 184 -15.00 -4.38 -47.10
CA GLU A 184 -14.74 -3.73 -48.40
C GLU A 184 -15.55 -2.43 -48.57
N ASP A 185 -16.76 -2.36 -47.98
CA ASP A 185 -17.70 -1.24 -48.12
C ASP A 185 -17.67 -0.26 -46.95
N GLY A 186 -16.74 -0.43 -45.98
CA GLY A 186 -16.67 0.44 -44.80
C GLY A 186 -16.25 -0.30 -43.52
N PHE A 187 -16.89 -0.02 -42.40
CA PHE A 187 -16.65 -0.70 -41.16
C PHE A 187 -17.91 -0.83 -40.30
N TRP A 188 -17.86 -1.72 -39.35
CA TRP A 188 -18.88 -1.83 -38.29
C TRP A 188 -18.19 -2.03 -36.94
N ILE A 189 -18.92 -1.78 -35.85
CA ILE A 189 -18.41 -1.84 -34.51
C ILE A 189 -19.26 -2.80 -33.68
N LEU A 190 -18.61 -3.78 -33.04
CA LEU A 190 -19.21 -4.54 -31.95
C LEU A 190 -18.88 -3.81 -30.65
N ARG A 191 -19.92 -3.33 -29.97
CA ARG A 191 -19.80 -2.61 -28.70
C ARG A 191 -20.44 -3.42 -27.58
N ALA A 192 -19.74 -3.63 -26.48
CA ALA A 192 -20.29 -4.16 -25.24
C ALA A 192 -20.13 -3.15 -24.11
N THR A 193 -21.11 -3.12 -23.21
CA THR A 193 -21.03 -2.31 -22.00
C THR A 193 -20.63 -3.18 -20.85
N VAL A 194 -19.64 -2.71 -20.09
CA VAL A 194 -19.20 -3.34 -18.86
C VAL A 194 -20.00 -2.78 -17.68
N ASP A 195 -20.52 -3.69 -16.87
CA ASP A 195 -21.21 -3.36 -15.63
C ASP A 195 -20.21 -2.76 -14.62
N THR A 196 -20.45 -1.53 -14.17
CA THR A 196 -19.58 -0.83 -13.25
C THR A 196 -19.51 -1.51 -11.89
N ALA A 197 -20.61 -2.08 -11.39
CA ALA A 197 -20.60 -2.76 -10.10
C ALA A 197 -19.77 -4.05 -10.14
N TYR A 198 -19.81 -4.77 -11.28
CA TYR A 198 -18.93 -5.92 -11.50
C TYR A 198 -17.44 -5.50 -11.51
N PHE A 199 -17.12 -4.43 -12.24
CA PHE A 199 -15.77 -3.89 -12.32
C PHE A 199 -15.28 -3.37 -10.96
N GLU A 200 -16.11 -2.64 -10.21
CA GLU A 200 -15.83 -2.21 -8.84
C GLU A 200 -15.53 -3.39 -7.91
N GLY A 201 -16.22 -4.53 -8.11
CA GLY A 201 -15.93 -5.77 -7.40
C GLY A 201 -14.48 -6.25 -7.61
N ILE A 202 -13.99 -6.20 -8.85
CA ILE A 202 -12.59 -6.55 -9.19
C ILE A 202 -11.61 -5.57 -8.56
N VAL A 203 -11.88 -4.27 -8.70
CA VAL A 203 -11.04 -3.20 -8.13
C VAL A 203 -10.99 -3.26 -6.61
N GLY A 204 -12.09 -3.59 -5.93
CA GLY A 204 -12.16 -3.65 -4.46
C GLY A 204 -11.63 -4.95 -3.84
N GLU A 205 -11.49 -6.04 -4.61
CA GLU A 205 -11.21 -7.38 -4.06
C GLU A 205 -9.82 -7.51 -3.42
N VAL A 206 -8.81 -6.87 -4.00
CA VAL A 206 -7.41 -7.02 -3.59
C VAL A 206 -7.15 -6.43 -2.20
N LEU A 207 -7.84 -5.37 -1.81
CA LEU A 207 -7.67 -4.75 -0.48
C LEU A 207 -8.56 -5.35 0.62
N ARG A 208 -9.30 -6.44 0.37
CA ARG A 208 -10.11 -7.11 1.40
C ARG A 208 -9.30 -7.59 2.60
N LYS A 209 -8.00 -7.84 2.43
CA LYS A 209 -7.12 -8.32 3.50
C LYS A 209 -6.58 -7.21 4.40
N ARG A 210 -6.71 -5.95 4.00
CA ARG A 210 -6.25 -4.77 4.74
C ARG A 210 -7.38 -3.74 4.85
N ASP A 211 -7.39 -2.94 5.89
CA ASP A 211 -8.28 -1.79 5.98
C ASP A 211 -7.73 -0.65 5.09
N GLY A 212 -8.00 -0.79 3.79
CA GLY A 212 -7.58 0.13 2.75
C GLY A 212 -8.73 0.48 1.81
N ASP A 213 -8.48 1.43 0.91
CA ASP A 213 -9.36 1.81 -0.19
C ASP A 213 -8.63 1.61 -1.52
N ALA A 214 -9.32 1.07 -2.52
CA ALA A 214 -8.82 0.94 -3.87
C ALA A 214 -9.83 1.45 -4.88
N TYR A 215 -9.35 2.27 -5.79
CA TYR A 215 -10.16 2.85 -6.83
C TYR A 215 -9.32 3.16 -8.08
N VAL A 216 -10.01 3.48 -9.16
CA VAL A 216 -9.41 3.86 -10.44
C VAL A 216 -9.82 5.27 -10.78
N VAL A 217 -8.89 6.08 -11.27
CA VAL A 217 -9.14 7.41 -11.85
C VAL A 217 -8.59 7.46 -13.27
N ASN A 218 -9.18 8.28 -14.13
CA ASN A 218 -8.62 8.53 -15.47
C ASN A 218 -7.46 9.54 -15.43
N GLY A 219 -6.88 9.86 -16.59
CA GLY A 219 -5.76 10.81 -16.71
C GLY A 219 -6.08 12.22 -16.23
N GLU A 220 -7.36 12.60 -16.13
CA GLU A 220 -7.81 13.90 -15.60
C GLU A 220 -8.07 13.84 -14.09
N GLY A 221 -7.94 12.68 -13.47
CA GLY A 221 -8.21 12.48 -12.05
C GLY A 221 -9.70 12.29 -11.73
N ILE A 222 -10.52 11.89 -12.70
CA ILE A 222 -11.94 11.61 -12.51
C ILE A 222 -12.13 10.15 -12.12
N TYR A 223 -12.91 9.89 -11.08
CA TYR A 223 -13.20 8.54 -10.60
C TYR A 223 -13.88 7.68 -11.67
N GLN A 224 -13.28 6.54 -11.96
CA GLN A 224 -13.81 5.47 -12.82
C GLN A 224 -14.49 4.37 -12.01
N THR A 225 -14.25 4.32 -10.70
CA THR A 225 -14.91 3.47 -9.72
C THR A 225 -15.25 4.28 -8.48
N THR A 226 -16.17 3.79 -7.66
CA THR A 226 -16.57 4.46 -6.42
C THR A 226 -15.56 4.14 -5.31
N PRO A 227 -14.84 5.11 -4.74
CA PRO A 227 -13.96 4.87 -3.61
C PRO A 227 -14.76 4.56 -2.34
N ARG A 228 -14.21 3.70 -1.48
CA ARG A 228 -14.84 3.27 -0.23
C ARG A 228 -14.86 4.37 0.83
N TRP A 229 -13.80 5.21 0.88
CA TRP A 229 -13.63 6.23 1.93
C TRP A 229 -14.19 7.60 1.57
N GLY A 230 -14.97 7.68 0.53
CA GLY A 230 -15.65 8.90 0.12
C GLY A 230 -15.27 9.33 -1.29
N GLY A 231 -16.25 9.86 -1.96
CA GLY A 231 -16.21 10.21 -3.39
C GLY A 231 -17.36 9.55 -4.13
N LYS A 232 -17.52 9.92 -5.37
CA LYS A 232 -18.55 9.36 -6.26
C LYS A 232 -17.92 9.09 -7.62
N ILE A 233 -18.35 8.03 -8.26
CA ILE A 233 -18.01 7.75 -9.65
C ILE A 233 -18.28 8.99 -10.51
N MET A 234 -17.40 9.29 -11.47
CA MET A 234 -17.41 10.47 -12.33
C MET A 234 -17.16 11.83 -11.63
N ALA A 235 -16.94 11.87 -10.32
CA ALA A 235 -16.51 13.07 -9.63
C ALA A 235 -15.00 13.27 -9.72
N GLN A 236 -14.54 14.50 -9.52
CA GLN A 236 -13.12 14.82 -9.41
C GLN A 236 -12.54 14.23 -8.12
N SER A 237 -11.43 13.50 -8.23
CA SER A 237 -10.70 12.96 -7.09
C SER A 237 -9.72 13.96 -6.49
N GLU A 238 -9.15 13.62 -5.33
CA GLU A 238 -8.02 14.35 -4.76
C GLU A 238 -6.71 14.12 -5.53
N VAL A 239 -6.64 13.03 -6.29
CA VAL A 239 -5.53 12.73 -7.21
C VAL A 239 -5.72 13.57 -8.46
N LYS A 240 -4.99 14.69 -8.54
CA LYS A 240 -5.04 15.58 -9.71
C LYS A 240 -4.34 14.95 -10.92
N TYR A 241 -4.50 15.60 -12.08
CA TYR A 241 -3.77 15.23 -13.30
C TYR A 241 -2.31 14.93 -12.98
N MET A 242 -1.85 13.81 -13.47
CA MET A 242 -0.49 13.33 -13.27
C MET A 242 0.08 12.83 -14.60
N GLU A 243 1.28 13.29 -14.93
CA GLU A 243 1.96 12.78 -16.12
C GLU A 243 2.21 11.28 -15.99
N PRO A 244 2.12 10.51 -17.09
CA PRO A 244 2.42 9.09 -17.08
C PRO A 244 3.81 8.79 -16.52
N PHE A 245 3.91 7.86 -15.59
CA PHE A 245 5.15 7.36 -15.01
C PHE A 245 5.19 5.83 -15.06
N SER A 246 6.37 5.26 -14.93
CA SER A 246 6.57 3.81 -14.87
C SER A 246 6.71 3.33 -13.44
N GLY A 247 6.21 2.12 -13.15
CA GLY A 247 6.28 1.51 -11.82
C GLY A 247 5.22 2.02 -10.86
N VAL A 248 5.54 1.98 -9.57
CA VAL A 248 4.66 2.43 -8.48
C VAL A 248 5.16 3.76 -7.93
N ARG A 249 4.27 4.71 -7.77
CA ARG A 249 4.52 5.97 -7.10
C ARG A 249 3.85 5.98 -5.74
N GLN A 250 4.60 6.34 -4.72
CA GLN A 250 4.11 6.51 -3.37
C GLN A 250 4.02 7.99 -3.02
N GLU A 251 2.90 8.37 -2.37
CA GLU A 251 2.73 9.67 -1.75
C GLU A 251 2.23 9.50 -0.31
N GLU A 252 2.73 10.33 0.60
CA GLU A 252 2.17 10.45 1.95
C GLU A 252 1.29 11.69 2.03
N ARG A 253 0.04 11.49 2.45
CA ARG A 253 -0.93 12.57 2.56
C ARG A 253 -1.65 12.50 3.91
N GLY A 254 -1.18 13.31 4.85
CA GLY A 254 -1.69 13.30 6.22
C GLY A 254 -1.43 11.97 6.94
N ASP A 255 -2.50 11.28 7.31
CA ASP A 255 -2.45 9.98 7.97
C ASP A 255 -2.53 8.79 6.98
N ARG A 256 -2.48 9.04 5.67
CA ARG A 256 -2.61 8.04 4.61
C ARG A 256 -1.32 7.87 3.81
N ILE A 257 -1.09 6.65 3.36
CA ILE A 257 -0.10 6.29 2.35
C ILE A 257 -0.88 5.95 1.09
N ILE A 258 -0.58 6.66 0.01
CA ILE A 258 -1.23 6.50 -1.30
C ILE A 258 -0.23 5.85 -2.24
N MET A 259 -0.60 4.71 -2.81
CA MET A 259 0.16 3.99 -3.81
C MET A 259 -0.54 4.12 -5.16
N MET A 260 0.19 4.42 -6.21
CA MET A 260 -0.38 4.69 -7.52
C MET A 260 0.41 3.99 -8.62
N THR A 261 -0.28 3.46 -9.62
CA THR A 261 0.34 2.86 -10.80
C THR A 261 -0.58 2.95 -12.01
N TRP A 262 -0.01 3.26 -13.19
CA TRP A 262 -0.79 3.34 -14.43
C TRP A 262 -1.13 1.95 -14.98
N LEU A 263 -2.37 1.80 -15.48
CA LEU A 263 -2.76 0.64 -16.28
C LEU A 263 -2.06 0.70 -17.64
N LYS A 264 -1.90 -0.47 -18.27
CA LYS A 264 -1.20 -0.60 -19.55
C LYS A 264 -2.12 -0.36 -20.77
N ASN A 265 -3.39 -0.77 -20.65
CA ASN A 265 -4.32 -0.83 -21.78
C ASN A 265 -5.20 0.41 -21.92
N VAL A 266 -5.33 1.19 -20.87
CA VAL A 266 -6.13 2.42 -20.81
C VAL A 266 -5.38 3.46 -19.99
N PRO A 267 -5.58 4.76 -20.24
CA PRO A 267 -4.94 5.83 -19.49
C PRO A 267 -5.62 6.01 -18.12
N TRP A 268 -5.70 4.94 -17.35
CA TRP A 268 -6.26 4.94 -16.00
C TRP A 268 -5.19 4.67 -14.97
N LEU A 269 -5.29 5.34 -13.84
CA LEU A 269 -4.42 5.22 -12.69
C LEU A 269 -5.12 4.38 -11.62
N CYS A 270 -4.53 3.24 -11.29
CA CYS A 270 -4.94 2.44 -10.15
C CYS A 270 -4.36 3.07 -8.89
N VAL A 271 -5.21 3.34 -7.92
CA VAL A 271 -4.87 3.99 -6.65
C VAL A 271 -5.27 3.08 -5.50
N ALA A 272 -4.35 2.90 -4.55
CA ALA A 272 -4.60 2.21 -3.30
C ALA A 272 -4.20 3.12 -2.13
N GLU A 273 -5.12 3.31 -1.18
CA GLU A 273 -4.91 4.13 0.01
C GLU A 273 -4.92 3.27 1.26
N PHE A 274 -3.96 3.52 2.15
CA PHE A 274 -3.82 2.81 3.42
C PHE A 274 -3.68 3.81 4.56
N LYS A 275 -4.26 3.48 5.71
CA LYS A 275 -3.99 4.25 6.93
C LYS A 275 -2.56 3.98 7.40
N ARG A 276 -1.80 5.03 7.62
CA ARG A 276 -0.39 4.95 8.09
C ARG A 276 -0.26 4.12 9.37
N GLN A 277 -1.21 4.25 10.29
CA GLN A 277 -1.20 3.51 11.55
C GLN A 277 -1.28 1.98 11.36
N ASP A 278 -2.01 1.51 10.34
CA ASP A 278 -2.21 0.08 10.08
C ASP A 278 -0.97 -0.52 9.41
N ILE A 279 -0.37 0.23 8.48
CA ILE A 279 0.87 -0.13 7.81
C ILE A 279 2.02 -0.27 8.81
N TYR A 280 2.15 0.69 9.74
CA TYR A 280 3.23 0.71 10.72
C TYR A 280 2.87 0.08 12.08
N SER A 281 1.75 -0.64 12.18
CA SER A 281 1.32 -1.32 13.43
C SER A 281 2.37 -2.33 13.93
N GLY A 282 2.99 -3.09 13.04
CA GLY A 282 4.08 -4.01 13.37
C GLY A 282 5.32 -3.32 13.97
N LEU A 283 5.63 -2.10 13.51
CA LEU A 283 6.74 -1.30 14.05
C LEU A 283 6.50 -0.82 15.49
N ARG A 284 5.24 -0.57 15.86
CA ARG A 284 4.88 -0.23 17.26
C ARG A 284 5.21 -1.38 18.21
N SER A 285 4.94 -2.62 17.82
CA SER A 285 5.26 -3.80 18.63
C SER A 285 6.78 -3.93 18.84
N VAL A 286 7.58 -3.76 17.79
CA VAL A 286 9.04 -3.78 17.87
C VAL A 286 9.56 -2.67 18.78
N ARG A 287 9.00 -1.47 18.69
CA ARG A 287 9.36 -0.34 19.56
C ARG A 287 9.04 -0.63 21.02
N THR A 288 7.85 -1.15 21.31
CA THR A 288 7.43 -1.48 22.67
C THR A 288 8.32 -2.57 23.28
N VAL A 289 8.59 -3.65 22.53
CA VAL A 289 9.47 -4.73 22.96
C VAL A 289 10.89 -4.20 23.17
N GLY A 290 11.41 -3.39 22.26
CA GLY A 290 12.74 -2.77 22.37
C GLY A 290 12.89 -1.92 23.63
N ILE A 291 11.91 -1.06 23.92
CA ILE A 291 11.89 -0.24 25.16
C ILE A 291 11.86 -1.14 26.40
N PHE A 292 11.02 -2.19 26.40
CA PHE A 292 10.91 -3.10 27.53
C PHE A 292 12.22 -3.85 27.80
N VAL A 293 12.87 -4.37 26.76
CA VAL A 293 14.17 -5.05 26.86
C VAL A 293 15.25 -4.09 27.35
N PHE A 294 15.25 -2.84 26.90
CA PHE A 294 16.18 -1.82 27.35
C PHE A 294 16.00 -1.48 28.83
N ILE A 295 14.77 -1.29 29.29
CA ILE A 295 14.46 -1.02 30.70
C ILE A 295 14.89 -2.20 31.58
N LEU A 296 14.54 -3.44 31.20
CA LEU A 296 14.90 -4.65 31.95
C LEU A 296 16.43 -4.83 32.01
N GLY A 297 17.13 -4.64 30.90
CA GLY A 297 18.60 -4.68 30.84
C GLY A 297 19.23 -3.64 31.69
N SER A 298 18.73 -2.40 31.66
CA SER A 298 19.21 -1.29 32.51
C SER A 298 19.02 -1.59 34.01
N MET A 299 17.87 -2.13 34.38
CA MET A 299 17.56 -2.51 35.75
C MET A 299 18.51 -3.61 36.26
N LEU A 300 18.77 -4.62 35.41
CA LEU A 300 19.71 -5.72 35.73
C LEU A 300 21.14 -5.19 35.93
N ILE A 301 21.63 -4.27 35.09
CA ILE A 301 22.93 -3.65 35.19
C ILE A 301 23.04 -2.90 36.54
N VAL A 302 22.07 -2.05 36.87
CA VAL A 302 22.04 -1.29 38.11
C VAL A 302 22.03 -2.23 39.32
N LEU A 303 21.19 -3.29 39.30
CA LEU A 303 21.15 -4.28 40.37
C LEU A 303 22.49 -5.00 40.55
N THR A 304 23.12 -5.42 39.46
CA THR A 304 24.45 -6.07 39.51
C THR A 304 25.51 -5.16 40.09
N VAL A 305 25.55 -3.89 39.68
CA VAL A 305 26.48 -2.90 40.23
C VAL A 305 26.20 -2.65 41.72
N MET A 306 24.93 -2.56 42.15
CA MET A 306 24.58 -2.40 43.57
C MET A 306 25.02 -3.61 44.40
N LEU A 307 24.77 -4.84 43.93
CA LEU A 307 25.19 -6.05 44.65
C LEU A 307 26.70 -6.18 44.73
N THR A 308 27.43 -5.89 43.67
CA THR A 308 28.90 -5.93 43.67
C THR A 308 29.51 -4.85 44.59
N THR A 309 28.93 -3.64 44.60
CA THR A 309 29.39 -2.57 45.49
C THR A 309 29.07 -2.83 46.98
N ALA A 310 27.92 -3.45 47.28
CA ALA A 310 27.51 -3.85 48.63
C ALA A 310 28.37 -4.99 49.21
N SER A 311 28.93 -5.87 48.35
CA SER A 311 29.79 -6.98 48.76
C SER A 311 31.25 -6.59 49.07
N VAL A 312 31.67 -5.34 48.83
CA VAL A 312 33.00 -4.84 49.15
C VAL A 312 33.06 -4.50 50.65
N PRO A 313 33.92 -5.20 51.46
CA PRO A 313 34.02 -4.91 52.88
C PRO A 313 34.54 -3.48 53.09
N GLY A 314 33.73 -2.60 53.72
CA GLY A 314 34.06 -1.18 54.00
C GLY A 314 33.10 -0.19 53.32
N ALA A 315 32.22 -0.60 52.43
CA ALA A 315 31.25 0.29 51.76
C ALA A 315 30.13 0.78 52.73
N THR A 316 29.82 -0.02 53.77
CA THR A 316 28.75 0.28 54.76
C THR A 316 29.21 1.33 55.83
N ALA A 317 30.47 1.71 55.86
CA ALA A 317 30.98 2.74 56.81
C ALA A 317 30.98 4.16 56.21
N ILE A 318 30.48 4.33 54.97
CA ILE A 318 30.56 5.59 54.22
C ILE A 318 29.17 6.22 53.95
N CYS A 319 28.07 5.54 54.37
CA CYS A 319 26.73 6.12 54.31
C CYS A 319 26.31 6.80 55.59
#